data_35b389530b221e317ca910224eff3beb
#
_entry.id   35b389530b221e317ca910224eff3beb
#
_cell.length_a   1.000
_cell.length_b   1.000
_cell.length_c   1.000
_cell.angle_alpha   90.00
_cell.angle_beta   90.00
_cell.angle_gamma   90.00
#
_symmetry.space_group_name_H-M   'P 1'
#
loop_
_entity.id
_entity.type
_entity.pdbx_description
1 polymer ?
#
loop_
_entity_poly.entity_id
_entity_poly.type
_entity_poly.pdbx_seq_one_letter_code
_entity_poly.pdbx_strand_id
1 'polypeptide(L)'
;MRSVTLIMLASLWLLSAGERSSGQEKGVSVQEIKYPELQEMVLKSRGKVVVVDFWSTGCPPCIRNFPHMLETQKKFGKDGLVSISVSLDKPAKDETPAQMKGRVLKLLEKFGSNIPNVILDEPQKLVEDKLRFRTIPCVYVFNRQGKWTKFGGTDDSIVLPAEVEKLVAELLLEK
;
A
#
# COMPACT_ATOMS: atom_id res chain seq x y z
N MET A 1 -72.19 30.50 -27.76
CA MET A 1 -71.87 29.47 -26.73
C MET A 1 -70.56 28.84 -27.10
N ARG A 2 -69.47 29.26 -26.47
CA ARG A 2 -68.11 28.78 -26.73
C ARG A 2 -67.58 28.16 -25.47
N SER A 3 -67.45 26.84 -25.45
CA SER A 3 -66.82 26.04 -24.37
C SER A 3 -65.33 26.24 -24.36
N VAL A 4 -64.77 26.70 -23.27
CA VAL A 4 -63.34 26.78 -23.01
C VAL A 4 -62.90 25.54 -22.26
N THR A 5 -62.14 24.70 -22.93
CA THR A 5 -61.56 23.49 -22.35
C THR A 5 -60.24 23.85 -21.64
N LEU A 6 -60.21 23.71 -20.29
CA LEU A 6 -59.03 23.96 -19.45
C LEU A 6 -58.11 22.73 -19.55
N ILE A 7 -56.92 22.90 -20.13
CA ILE A 7 -55.88 21.86 -20.14
C ILE A 7 -55.02 22.06 -18.89
N MET A 8 -55.13 21.11 -17.94
CA MET A 8 -54.24 20.99 -16.79
C MET A 8 -52.94 20.36 -17.23
N LEU A 9 -51.85 21.13 -17.27
CA LEU A 9 -50.49 20.62 -17.41
C LEU A 9 -50.01 20.15 -16.05
N ALA A 10 -49.97 18.84 -15.84
CA ALA A 10 -49.35 18.19 -14.72
C ALA A 10 -47.82 18.20 -14.90
N SER A 11 -47.13 19.08 -14.17
CA SER A 11 -45.67 19.13 -14.12
C SER A 11 -45.13 17.95 -13.32
N LEU A 12 -44.60 16.94 -14.02
CA LEU A 12 -43.95 15.80 -13.41
C LEU A 12 -42.55 16.22 -12.94
N TRP A 13 -42.40 16.52 -11.67
CA TRP A 13 -41.09 16.70 -11.01
C TRP A 13 -40.42 15.35 -10.87
N LEU A 14 -39.45 15.08 -11.75
CA LEU A 14 -38.50 13.98 -11.59
C LEU A 14 -37.57 14.32 -10.41
N LEU A 15 -37.83 13.73 -9.25
CA LEU A 15 -36.86 13.67 -8.15
C LEU A 15 -35.67 12.83 -8.63
N SER A 16 -34.62 13.49 -9.09
CA SER A 16 -33.31 12.89 -9.25
C SER A 16 -32.80 12.54 -7.84
N ALA A 17 -32.96 11.28 -7.46
CA ALA A 17 -32.31 10.71 -6.30
C ALA A 17 -30.82 10.67 -6.61
N GLY A 18 -30.09 11.68 -6.14
CA GLY A 18 -28.63 11.67 -6.16
C GLY A 18 -28.14 10.47 -5.36
N GLU A 19 -27.61 9.46 -6.05
CA GLU A 19 -26.85 8.38 -5.42
C GLU A 19 -25.69 9.01 -4.66
N ARG A 20 -25.87 9.13 -3.35
CA ARG A 20 -24.76 9.37 -2.43
C ARG A 20 -23.89 8.13 -2.51
N SER A 21 -22.82 8.20 -3.29
CA SER A 21 -21.72 7.28 -3.19
C SER A 21 -21.22 7.36 -1.75
N SER A 22 -21.66 6.41 -0.93
CA SER A 22 -21.12 6.21 0.40
C SER A 22 -19.67 5.77 0.20
N GLY A 23 -18.74 6.69 0.38
CA GLY A 23 -17.33 6.37 0.52
C GLY A 23 -17.16 5.48 1.74
N GLN A 24 -17.39 4.19 1.54
CA GLN A 24 -17.12 3.17 2.54
C GLN A 24 -15.62 3.23 2.78
N GLU A 25 -15.20 3.73 3.94
CA GLU A 25 -13.82 3.60 4.40
C GLU A 25 -13.49 2.10 4.33
N LYS A 26 -12.71 1.72 3.32
CA LYS A 26 -12.24 0.34 3.23
C LYS A 26 -11.38 0.11 4.45
N GLY A 27 -11.87 -0.72 5.36
CA GLY A 27 -11.09 -1.17 6.51
C GLY A 27 -9.73 -1.72 6.07
N VAL A 28 -8.77 -1.74 6.97
CA VAL A 28 -7.44 -2.28 6.70
C VAL A 28 -7.57 -3.72 6.19
N SER A 29 -6.86 -4.04 5.13
CA SER A 29 -6.87 -5.39 4.56
C SER A 29 -5.44 -5.82 4.22
N VAL A 30 -5.22 -7.13 4.17
CA VAL A 30 -3.96 -7.73 3.72
C VAL A 30 -4.25 -8.93 2.82
N GLN A 31 -3.52 -9.03 1.72
CA GLN A 31 -3.63 -10.12 0.75
C GLN A 31 -2.35 -10.94 0.74
N GLU A 32 -2.49 -12.26 0.59
CA GLU A 32 -1.35 -13.14 0.31
C GLU A 32 -1.12 -13.16 -1.18
N ILE A 33 0.12 -12.91 -1.61
CA ILE A 33 0.51 -12.83 -3.01
C ILE A 33 1.83 -13.55 -3.25
N LYS A 34 2.08 -13.89 -4.52
CA LYS A 34 3.36 -14.41 -5.01
C LYS A 34 4.23 -13.29 -5.61
N TYR A 35 5.50 -13.59 -5.82
CA TYR A 35 6.45 -12.62 -6.36
C TYR A 35 6.02 -11.98 -7.71
N PRO A 36 5.46 -12.72 -8.70
CA PRO A 36 4.98 -12.09 -9.92
C PRO A 36 3.88 -11.05 -9.71
N GLU A 37 3.01 -11.25 -8.74
CA GLU A 37 1.94 -10.29 -8.39
C GLU A 37 2.51 -9.03 -7.76
N LEU A 38 3.54 -9.17 -6.89
CA LEU A 38 4.27 -8.01 -6.36
C LEU A 38 4.95 -7.21 -7.48
N GLN A 39 5.60 -7.90 -8.43
CA GLN A 39 6.17 -7.24 -9.60
C GLN A 39 5.11 -6.48 -10.40
N GLU A 40 3.95 -7.08 -10.61
CA GLU A 40 2.84 -6.44 -11.32
C GLU A 40 2.34 -5.19 -10.60
N MET A 41 2.24 -5.20 -9.27
CA MET A 41 1.86 -4.02 -8.47
C MET A 41 2.84 -2.86 -8.69
N VAL A 42 4.14 -3.14 -8.68
CA VAL A 42 5.17 -2.14 -8.95
C VAL A 42 5.09 -1.65 -10.40
N LEU A 43 4.93 -2.54 -11.37
CA LEU A 43 4.82 -2.20 -12.80
C LEU A 43 3.58 -1.35 -13.11
N LYS A 44 2.43 -1.65 -12.51
CA LYS A 44 1.20 -0.85 -12.64
C LYS A 44 1.34 0.55 -12.06
N SER A 45 2.32 0.75 -11.18
CA SER A 45 2.61 2.06 -10.58
C SER A 45 3.67 2.85 -11.34
N ARG A 46 4.10 2.43 -12.53
CA ARG A 46 5.05 3.19 -13.38
C ARG A 46 4.55 4.61 -13.64
N GLY A 47 5.47 5.55 -13.74
CA GLY A 47 5.19 6.99 -13.81
C GLY A 47 5.00 7.64 -12.44
N LYS A 48 4.99 6.84 -11.37
CA LYS A 48 4.96 7.30 -9.97
C LYS A 48 6.26 6.91 -9.27
N VAL A 49 6.55 7.57 -8.16
CA VAL A 49 7.57 7.11 -7.20
C VAL A 49 6.94 6.00 -6.36
N VAL A 50 7.62 4.86 -6.24
CA VAL A 50 7.08 3.70 -5.50
C VAL A 50 8.02 3.33 -4.37
N VAL A 51 7.48 3.22 -3.15
CA VAL A 51 8.19 2.68 -1.98
C VAL A 51 7.64 1.29 -1.69
N VAL A 52 8.52 0.30 -1.60
CA VAL A 52 8.19 -1.06 -1.19
C VAL A 52 8.95 -1.38 0.09
N ASP A 53 8.25 -1.53 1.21
CA ASP A 53 8.82 -1.81 2.53
C ASP A 53 8.62 -3.28 2.88
N PHE A 54 9.73 -4.00 3.04
CA PHE A 54 9.76 -5.40 3.46
C PHE A 54 9.99 -5.49 4.96
N TRP A 55 9.05 -6.13 5.65
CA TRP A 55 8.98 -6.19 7.09
C TRP A 55 8.39 -7.50 7.61
N SER A 56 8.37 -7.71 8.92
CA SER A 56 7.58 -8.77 9.58
C SER A 56 7.13 -8.34 10.97
N THR A 57 6.13 -9.01 11.50
CA THR A 57 5.65 -8.76 12.87
C THR A 57 6.68 -9.13 13.94
N GLY A 58 7.67 -9.97 13.61
CA GLY A 58 8.79 -10.34 14.47
C GLY A 58 10.03 -9.45 14.34
N CYS A 59 9.96 -8.34 13.60
CA CYS A 59 11.08 -7.43 13.34
C CYS A 59 10.92 -6.11 14.11
N PRO A 60 11.51 -5.95 15.31
CA PRO A 60 11.34 -4.72 16.11
C PRO A 60 11.74 -3.43 15.40
N PRO A 61 12.87 -3.35 14.64
CA PRO A 61 13.20 -2.14 13.90
C PRO A 61 12.18 -1.85 12.78
N CYS A 62 11.65 -2.86 12.10
CA CYS A 62 10.60 -2.68 11.10
C CYS A 62 9.35 -2.04 11.71
N ILE A 63 8.92 -2.55 12.86
CA ILE A 63 7.74 -2.04 13.59
C ILE A 63 7.92 -0.58 14.01
N ARG A 64 9.13 -0.19 14.42
CA ARG A 64 9.41 1.22 14.75
C ARG A 64 9.39 2.13 13.52
N ASN A 65 9.81 1.63 12.37
CA ASN A 65 9.90 2.41 11.13
C ASN A 65 8.56 2.51 10.38
N PHE A 66 7.65 1.55 10.55
CA PHE A 66 6.39 1.46 9.80
C PHE A 66 5.52 2.73 9.85
N PRO A 67 5.33 3.40 11.00
CA PRO A 67 4.60 4.67 11.05
C PRO A 67 5.17 5.76 10.15
N HIS A 68 6.49 5.85 10.04
CA HIS A 68 7.15 6.85 9.17
C HIS A 68 6.83 6.62 7.68
N MET A 69 6.70 5.35 7.24
CA MET A 69 6.26 5.06 5.88
C MET A 69 4.83 5.57 5.63
N LEU A 70 3.93 5.40 6.58
CA LEU A 70 2.56 5.90 6.48
C LEU A 70 2.50 7.43 6.47
N GLU A 71 3.32 8.09 7.28
CA GLU A 71 3.47 9.54 7.30
C GLU A 71 4.02 10.05 5.95
N THR A 72 5.04 9.39 5.40
CA THR A 72 5.62 9.71 4.09
C THR A 72 4.56 9.55 2.98
N GLN A 73 3.77 8.45 3.01
CA GLN A 73 2.66 8.27 2.09
C GLN A 73 1.59 9.36 2.23
N LYS A 74 1.23 9.72 3.46
CA LYS A 74 0.26 10.80 3.72
C LYS A 74 0.76 12.14 3.18
N LYS A 75 2.04 12.43 3.34
CA LYS A 75 2.68 13.68 2.90
C LYS A 75 2.75 13.78 1.39
N PHE A 76 3.17 12.73 0.70
CA PHE A 76 3.54 12.77 -0.72
C PHE A 76 2.60 11.97 -1.64
N GLY A 77 1.58 11.31 -1.12
CA GLY A 77 0.67 10.49 -1.93
C GLY A 77 -0.03 11.27 -3.03
N LYS A 78 -0.41 12.54 -2.75
CA LYS A 78 -1.03 13.43 -3.75
C LYS A 78 -0.06 13.91 -4.84
N ASP A 79 1.25 13.88 -4.54
CA ASP A 79 2.31 14.29 -5.45
C ASP A 79 2.83 13.13 -6.31
N GLY A 80 2.24 11.93 -6.14
CA GLY A 80 2.54 10.77 -6.96
C GLY A 80 3.40 9.70 -6.27
N LEU A 81 3.43 9.66 -4.93
CA LEU A 81 3.99 8.53 -4.20
C LEU A 81 2.96 7.40 -4.07
N VAL A 82 3.42 6.17 -4.24
CA VAL A 82 2.71 4.93 -3.91
C VAL A 82 3.58 4.12 -2.96
N SER A 83 3.08 3.85 -1.75
CA SER A 83 3.75 2.95 -0.81
C SER A 83 3.06 1.58 -0.80
N ILE A 84 3.85 0.51 -0.74
CA ILE A 84 3.39 -0.88 -0.67
C ILE A 84 4.07 -1.53 0.54
N SER A 85 3.27 -2.05 1.44
CA SER A 85 3.73 -2.81 2.62
C SER A 85 3.78 -4.29 2.28
N VAL A 86 4.94 -4.92 2.44
CA VAL A 86 5.19 -6.33 2.12
C VAL A 86 5.65 -7.07 3.38
N SER A 87 4.74 -7.80 4.01
CA SER A 87 5.09 -8.70 5.11
C SER A 87 5.77 -9.96 4.58
N LEU A 88 6.84 -10.37 5.26
CA LEU A 88 7.54 -11.63 5.07
C LEU A 88 7.20 -12.65 6.16
N ASP A 89 6.12 -12.42 6.91
CA ASP A 89 5.68 -13.35 7.94
C ASP A 89 5.38 -14.74 7.36
N LYS A 90 5.75 -15.74 8.12
CA LYS A 90 5.41 -17.16 7.87
C LYS A 90 4.71 -17.70 9.11
N PRO A 91 3.89 -18.76 8.96
CA PRO A 91 3.33 -19.43 10.12
C PRO A 91 4.42 -19.95 11.06
N ALA A 92 4.28 -19.70 12.34
CA ALA A 92 5.11 -20.33 13.38
C ALA A 92 4.78 -21.85 13.48
N LYS A 93 5.56 -22.59 14.28
CA LYS A 93 5.46 -24.06 14.37
C LYS A 93 4.02 -24.58 14.61
N ASP A 94 3.28 -23.88 15.46
CA ASP A 94 1.91 -24.28 15.85
C ASP A 94 0.85 -23.26 15.37
N GLU A 95 1.20 -22.43 14.37
CA GLU A 95 0.33 -21.39 13.83
C GLU A 95 -0.19 -21.78 12.44
N THR A 96 -1.47 -21.65 12.22
CA THR A 96 -2.06 -21.83 10.89
C THR A 96 -1.81 -20.59 10.02
N PRO A 97 -1.85 -20.69 8.67
CA PRO A 97 -1.77 -19.53 7.78
C PRO A 97 -2.81 -18.45 8.10
N ALA A 98 -4.03 -18.83 8.46
CA ALA A 98 -5.09 -17.90 8.85
C ALA A 98 -4.76 -17.13 10.14
N GLN A 99 -4.15 -17.78 11.12
CA GLN A 99 -3.72 -17.15 12.37
C GLN A 99 -2.57 -16.17 12.11
N MET A 100 -1.58 -16.57 11.30
CA MET A 100 -0.48 -15.70 10.88
C MET A 100 -1.01 -14.45 10.17
N LYS A 101 -1.90 -14.61 9.20
CA LYS A 101 -2.55 -13.50 8.50
C LYS A 101 -3.32 -12.58 9.45
N GLY A 102 -4.04 -13.16 10.42
CA GLY A 102 -4.74 -12.41 11.48
C GLY A 102 -3.78 -11.59 12.34
N ARG A 103 -2.61 -12.12 12.67
CA ARG A 103 -1.55 -11.43 13.42
C ARG A 103 -1.00 -10.23 12.64
N VAL A 104 -0.72 -10.41 11.36
CA VAL A 104 -0.28 -9.32 10.47
C VAL A 104 -1.36 -8.25 10.36
N LEU A 105 -2.62 -8.65 10.08
CA LEU A 105 -3.74 -7.72 9.95
C LEU A 105 -3.95 -6.89 11.23
N LYS A 106 -3.94 -7.53 12.40
CA LYS A 106 -4.08 -6.84 13.68
C LYS A 106 -3.02 -5.75 13.90
N LEU A 107 -1.79 -5.99 13.46
CA LEU A 107 -0.72 -4.99 13.57
C LEU A 107 -0.93 -3.84 12.59
N LEU A 108 -1.34 -4.14 11.36
CA LEU A 108 -1.66 -3.13 10.34
C LEU A 108 -2.85 -2.25 10.77
N GLU A 109 -3.86 -2.83 11.39
CA GLU A 109 -5.00 -2.10 11.98
C GLU A 109 -4.54 -1.17 13.12
N LYS A 110 -3.65 -1.66 14.00
CA LYS A 110 -3.06 -0.85 15.07
C LYS A 110 -2.32 0.36 14.52
N PHE A 111 -1.67 0.24 13.37
CA PHE A 111 -0.99 1.35 12.69
C PHE A 111 -1.95 2.25 11.91
N GLY A 112 -3.19 1.83 11.69
CA GLY A 112 -4.13 2.54 10.81
C GLY A 112 -3.65 2.56 9.36
N SER A 113 -3.09 1.43 8.88
CA SER A 113 -2.52 1.34 7.53
C SER A 113 -3.59 1.56 6.47
N ASN A 114 -3.39 2.57 5.64
CA ASN A 114 -4.28 2.95 4.53
C ASN A 114 -3.62 2.77 3.14
N ILE A 115 -2.54 2.00 3.09
CA ILE A 115 -1.80 1.65 1.88
C ILE A 115 -2.07 0.20 1.48
N PRO A 116 -1.72 -0.23 0.26
CA PRO A 116 -1.69 -1.64 -0.11
C PRO A 116 -0.80 -2.45 0.83
N ASN A 117 -1.37 -3.47 1.49
CA ASN A 117 -0.66 -4.38 2.37
C ASN A 117 -0.74 -5.79 1.81
N VAL A 118 0.39 -6.45 1.70
CA VAL A 118 0.48 -7.82 1.20
C VAL A 118 1.39 -8.67 2.08
N ILE A 119 1.16 -9.98 2.08
CA ILE A 119 2.05 -10.99 2.62
C ILE A 119 2.67 -11.71 1.41
N LEU A 120 3.99 -11.70 1.32
CA LEU A 120 4.70 -12.38 0.24
C LEU A 120 4.87 -13.86 0.60
N ASP A 121 4.01 -14.69 0.02
CA ASP A 121 4.05 -16.13 0.23
C ASP A 121 5.05 -16.80 -0.73
N GLU A 122 6.33 -16.64 -0.43
CA GLU A 122 7.44 -17.24 -1.17
C GLU A 122 8.47 -17.87 -0.24
N PRO A 123 9.19 -18.92 -0.68
CA PRO A 123 10.31 -19.46 0.07
C PRO A 123 11.40 -18.40 0.28
N GLN A 124 12.07 -18.42 1.44
CA GLN A 124 13.15 -17.48 1.78
C GLN A 124 14.22 -17.41 0.69
N LYS A 125 14.63 -18.55 0.13
CA LYS A 125 15.61 -18.61 -0.94
C LYS A 125 15.19 -17.81 -2.19
N LEU A 126 13.90 -17.86 -2.56
CA LEU A 126 13.38 -17.10 -3.70
C LEU A 126 13.41 -15.59 -3.40
N VAL A 127 13.06 -15.20 -2.16
CA VAL A 127 13.15 -13.80 -1.71
C VAL A 127 14.59 -13.29 -1.85
N GLU A 128 15.57 -14.04 -1.36
CA GLU A 128 16.99 -13.68 -1.45
C GLU A 128 17.47 -13.58 -2.91
N ASP A 129 17.14 -14.57 -3.74
CA ASP A 129 17.60 -14.64 -5.14
C ASP A 129 16.97 -13.54 -6.01
N LYS A 130 15.68 -13.24 -5.82
CA LYS A 130 14.92 -12.29 -6.65
C LYS A 130 14.98 -10.86 -6.13
N LEU A 131 14.91 -10.67 -4.83
CA LEU A 131 14.87 -9.36 -4.20
C LEU A 131 16.23 -8.93 -3.64
N ARG A 132 17.27 -9.79 -3.73
CA ARG A 132 18.67 -9.46 -3.42
C ARG A 132 18.87 -8.81 -2.05
N PHE A 133 18.15 -9.32 -1.03
CA PHE A 133 18.39 -9.00 0.37
C PHE A 133 18.23 -10.24 1.25
N ARG A 134 18.83 -10.24 2.44
CA ARG A 134 18.82 -11.37 3.38
C ARG A 134 18.15 -11.05 4.69
N THR A 135 18.15 -9.78 5.06
CA THR A 135 17.61 -9.32 6.35
C THR A 135 16.58 -8.21 6.14
N ILE A 136 15.77 -7.96 7.14
CA ILE A 136 14.81 -6.86 7.21
C ILE A 136 15.12 -5.98 8.44
N PRO A 137 14.80 -4.67 8.40
CA PRO A 137 14.04 -3.98 7.35
C PRO A 137 14.81 -3.84 6.03
N CYS A 138 14.07 -3.89 4.92
CA CYS A 138 14.60 -3.59 3.59
C CYS A 138 13.56 -2.76 2.83
N VAL A 139 14.00 -1.62 2.28
CA VAL A 139 13.12 -0.70 1.56
C VAL A 139 13.66 -0.48 0.15
N TYR A 140 12.80 -0.63 -0.85
CA TYR A 140 13.09 -0.24 -2.22
C TYR A 140 12.33 1.04 -2.55
N VAL A 141 13.02 1.99 -3.15
CA VAL A 141 12.44 3.21 -3.71
C VAL A 141 12.66 3.19 -5.21
N PHE A 142 11.57 3.15 -5.96
CA PHE A 142 11.58 3.18 -7.44
C PHE A 142 11.25 4.59 -7.90
N ASN A 143 12.04 5.10 -8.85
CA ASN A 143 11.69 6.35 -9.54
C ASN A 143 10.60 6.10 -10.62
N ARG A 144 10.16 7.16 -11.29
CA ARG A 144 9.10 7.11 -12.32
C ARG A 144 9.43 6.19 -13.50
N GLN A 145 10.72 5.98 -13.80
CA GLN A 145 11.22 5.12 -14.87
C GLN A 145 11.40 3.66 -14.42
N GLY A 146 11.20 3.37 -13.12
CA GLY A 146 11.35 2.04 -12.55
C GLY A 146 12.80 1.67 -12.17
N LYS A 147 13.74 2.63 -12.16
CA LYS A 147 15.04 2.44 -11.51
C LYS A 147 14.86 2.47 -10.01
N TRP A 148 15.62 1.68 -9.29
CA TRP A 148 15.45 1.55 -7.85
C TRP A 148 16.74 1.82 -7.07
N THR A 149 16.54 2.28 -5.86
CA THR A 149 17.53 2.39 -4.78
C THR A 149 17.06 1.52 -3.62
N LYS A 150 17.99 0.83 -2.97
CA LYS A 150 17.70 -0.05 -1.84
C LYS A 150 18.31 0.49 -0.55
N PHE A 151 17.54 0.45 0.53
CA PHE A 151 17.98 0.74 1.90
C PHE A 151 17.83 -0.52 2.74
N GLY A 152 18.82 -0.85 3.54
CA GLY A 152 18.79 -2.04 4.36
C GLY A 152 19.01 -3.35 3.61
N GLY A 153 18.58 -4.44 4.20
CA GLY A 153 18.62 -5.78 3.58
C GLY A 153 19.93 -6.54 3.75
N THR A 154 20.88 -6.02 4.52
CA THR A 154 22.12 -6.70 4.94
C THR A 154 22.32 -6.59 6.44
N ASP A 155 23.12 -7.48 7.01
CA ASP A 155 23.29 -7.58 8.48
C ASP A 155 23.82 -6.29 9.10
N ASP A 156 24.67 -5.55 8.37
CA ASP A 156 25.31 -4.30 8.84
C ASP A 156 24.54 -3.04 8.43
N SER A 157 23.40 -3.16 7.74
CA SER A 157 22.69 -2.00 7.21
C SER A 157 21.52 -1.59 8.10
N ILE A 158 21.39 -0.27 8.30
CA ILE A 158 20.29 0.36 9.02
C ILE A 158 19.41 1.09 8.00
N VAL A 159 18.10 0.93 8.11
CA VAL A 159 17.16 1.77 7.38
C VAL A 159 16.83 2.99 8.22
N LEU A 160 17.24 4.16 7.75
CA LEU A 160 16.88 5.44 8.35
C LEU A 160 15.68 6.02 7.59
N PRO A 161 14.50 6.15 8.21
CA PRO A 161 13.30 6.67 7.55
C PRO A 161 13.51 8.03 6.90
N ALA A 162 14.30 8.91 7.53
CA ALA A 162 14.60 10.24 7.00
C ALA A 162 15.36 10.19 5.65
N GLU A 163 16.24 9.21 5.45
CA GLU A 163 16.96 9.04 4.17
C GLU A 163 16.02 8.55 3.06
N VAL A 164 15.10 7.63 3.40
CA VAL A 164 14.06 7.16 2.47
C VAL A 164 13.15 8.32 2.07
N GLU A 165 12.67 9.09 3.05
CA GLU A 165 11.80 10.26 2.80
C GLU A 165 12.51 11.33 1.96
N LYS A 166 13.79 11.59 2.23
CA LYS A 166 14.60 12.53 1.45
C LYS A 166 14.67 12.12 -0.01
N LEU A 167 15.02 10.85 -0.29
CA LEU A 167 15.07 10.34 -1.66
C LEU A 167 13.70 10.41 -2.34
N VAL A 168 12.62 10.06 -1.65
CA VAL A 168 11.24 10.18 -2.18
C VAL A 168 10.97 11.63 -2.60
N ALA A 169 11.29 12.61 -1.75
CA ALA A 169 11.06 14.02 -2.06
C ALA A 169 11.87 14.49 -3.28
N GLU A 170 13.14 14.06 -3.39
CA GLU A 170 13.99 14.35 -4.55
C GLU A 170 13.41 13.77 -5.85
N LEU A 171 13.02 12.49 -5.84
CA LEU A 171 12.48 11.81 -7.02
C LEU A 171 11.10 12.35 -7.46
N LEU A 172 10.32 12.90 -6.55
CA LEU A 172 9.04 13.53 -6.88
C LEU A 172 9.23 14.87 -7.61
N LEU A 173 10.36 15.56 -7.42
CA LEU A 173 10.72 16.79 -8.14
C LEU A 173 11.27 16.51 -9.55
N GLU A 174 11.73 15.30 -9.83
CA GLU A 174 12.17 14.91 -11.19
C GLU A 174 10.98 14.88 -12.16
N LYS A 175 11.19 15.42 -13.36
CA LYS A 175 10.17 15.47 -14.43
C LYS A 175 10.18 14.22 -15.30
#